data_b3cebea6873349a8af007fa859719b0e
#
_entry.id   b3cebea6873349a8af007fa859719b0e
#
_cell.length_a   1.000
_cell.length_b   1.000
_cell.length_c   1.000
_cell.angle_alpha   90.00
_cell.angle_beta   90.00
_cell.angle_gamma   90.00
#
_symmetry.space_group_name_H-M   'P 1'
#
loop_
_entity.id
_entity.type
_entity.pdbx_description
1 polymer ?
#
loop_
_entity_poly.entity_id
_entity_poly.type
_entity_poly.pdbx_seq_one_letter_code
_entity_poly.pdbx_strand_id
1 'polypeptide(L)'
;MAQPRPRDEFESDGEYLKDFWVMSEFGVEESDYELFRDFFGGGDCPQTEEEQKHYDELPSTLKVYRGYNTVSRSLDSMSWTPCKQEAEGFAYRSALYEEVSRKHGGNPNTDKVTPIVATMTIGKGNIDSILLGREKEYIIACPDILDYEPLIEERPDLLPFQKEAKE
;
A
#
# COMPACT_ATOMS: atom_id res chain seq x y z
N MET A 1 -5.86 -16.14 5.46
CA MET A 1 -6.17 -14.72 5.41
C MET A 1 -7.35 -14.40 6.33
N ALA A 2 -7.17 -13.45 7.25
CA ALA A 2 -8.24 -13.07 8.15
C ALA A 2 -9.37 -12.39 7.36
N GLN A 3 -10.61 -12.69 7.73
CA GLN A 3 -11.77 -12.08 7.10
C GLN A 3 -12.16 -10.78 7.81
N PRO A 4 -12.63 -9.75 7.10
CA PRO A 4 -13.14 -8.56 7.75
C PRO A 4 -14.30 -8.88 8.67
N ARG A 5 -14.41 -8.15 9.78
CA ARG A 5 -15.52 -8.32 10.69
C ARG A 5 -16.84 -7.85 10.05
N PRO A 6 -17.99 -8.43 10.42
CA PRO A 6 -19.28 -7.98 9.88
C PRO A 6 -19.57 -6.51 10.23
N ARG A 7 -20.32 -5.82 9.36
CA ARG A 7 -20.63 -4.40 9.52
C ARG A 7 -21.30 -4.07 10.86
N ASP A 8 -22.16 -4.94 11.35
CA ASP A 8 -22.90 -4.71 12.59
C ASP A 8 -22.05 -4.74 13.86
N GLU A 9 -20.80 -5.20 13.77
CA GLU A 9 -19.86 -5.16 14.89
C GLU A 9 -19.17 -3.80 15.05
N PHE A 10 -19.42 -2.85 14.15
CA PHE A 10 -18.78 -1.54 14.16
C PHE A 10 -19.76 -0.45 14.56
N GLU A 11 -19.26 0.58 15.24
CA GLU A 11 -20.08 1.72 15.67
C GLU A 11 -20.48 2.64 14.51
N SER A 12 -19.67 2.68 13.46
CA SER A 12 -19.91 3.56 12.32
C SER A 12 -19.45 2.93 11.02
N ASP A 13 -19.95 3.48 9.90
CA ASP A 13 -19.49 3.06 8.57
C ASP A 13 -18.01 3.37 8.36
N GLY A 14 -17.54 4.49 8.94
CA GLY A 14 -16.13 4.87 8.85
C GLY A 14 -15.21 3.84 9.50
N GLU A 15 -15.58 3.34 10.69
CA GLU A 15 -14.81 2.29 11.36
C GLU A 15 -14.82 0.97 10.57
N TYR A 16 -15.96 0.64 9.98
CA TYR A 16 -16.09 -0.56 9.16
C TYR A 16 -15.20 -0.47 7.91
N LEU A 17 -15.24 0.65 7.19
CA LEU A 17 -14.44 0.83 5.99
C LEU A 17 -12.95 0.85 6.30
N LYS A 18 -12.56 1.47 7.41
CA LYS A 18 -11.17 1.49 7.86
C LYS A 18 -10.66 0.07 8.13
N ASP A 19 -11.44 -0.73 8.85
CA ASP A 19 -11.06 -2.12 9.15
C ASP A 19 -11.00 -2.96 7.88
N PHE A 20 -11.96 -2.78 6.98
CA PHE A 20 -11.96 -3.48 5.69
C PHE A 20 -10.68 -3.21 4.90
N TRP A 21 -10.26 -1.95 4.85
CA TRP A 21 -9.02 -1.55 4.18
C TRP A 21 -7.81 -2.22 4.83
N VAL A 22 -7.69 -2.14 6.15
CA VAL A 22 -6.53 -2.69 6.89
C VAL A 22 -6.42 -4.20 6.69
N MET A 23 -7.54 -4.92 6.60
CA MET A 23 -7.55 -6.36 6.43
C MET A 23 -7.31 -6.81 4.99
N SER A 24 -7.28 -5.88 4.03
CA SER A 24 -7.06 -6.18 2.61
C SER A 24 -5.56 -6.10 2.30
N GLU A 25 -4.86 -7.24 2.41
CA GLU A 25 -3.39 -7.30 2.32
C GLU A 25 -2.81 -6.73 1.02
N PHE A 26 -3.43 -7.03 -0.14
CA PHE A 26 -2.95 -6.57 -1.44
C PHE A 26 -3.83 -5.48 -2.04
N GLY A 27 -4.55 -4.76 -1.19
CA GLY A 27 -5.45 -3.71 -1.58
C GLY A 27 -6.87 -4.20 -1.84
N VAL A 28 -7.77 -3.26 -2.02
CA VAL A 28 -9.17 -3.53 -2.32
C VAL A 28 -9.34 -3.76 -3.82
N GLU A 29 -10.48 -4.32 -4.22
CA GLU A 29 -10.79 -4.52 -5.63
C GLU A 29 -10.89 -3.18 -6.35
N GLU A 30 -10.55 -3.17 -7.62
CA GLU A 30 -10.58 -1.96 -8.45
C GLU A 30 -11.96 -1.30 -8.44
N SER A 31 -13.02 -2.11 -8.40
CA SER A 31 -14.40 -1.60 -8.33
C SER A 31 -14.70 -0.79 -7.08
N ASP A 32 -13.96 -1.03 -5.98
CA ASP A 32 -14.14 -0.33 -4.71
C ASP A 32 -13.13 0.80 -4.51
N TYR A 33 -12.21 0.97 -5.44
CA TYR A 33 -11.11 1.93 -5.30
C TYR A 33 -11.61 3.37 -5.19
N GLU A 34 -12.57 3.74 -6.00
CA GLU A 34 -13.15 5.09 -5.98
C GLU A 34 -13.86 5.38 -4.65
N LEU A 35 -14.57 4.38 -4.11
CA LEU A 35 -15.21 4.50 -2.81
C LEU A 35 -14.20 4.83 -1.72
N PHE A 36 -13.08 4.11 -1.69
CA PHE A 36 -12.04 4.36 -0.69
C PHE A 36 -11.30 5.67 -0.93
N ARG A 37 -11.12 6.07 -2.18
CA ARG A 37 -10.54 7.37 -2.50
C ARG A 37 -11.37 8.51 -1.93
N ASP A 38 -12.68 8.44 -2.09
CA ASP A 38 -13.61 9.43 -1.54
C ASP A 38 -13.65 9.38 -0.01
N PHE A 39 -13.61 8.18 0.55
CA PHE A 39 -13.61 7.98 1.99
C PHE A 39 -12.38 8.62 2.65
N PHE A 40 -11.21 8.32 2.17
CA PHE A 40 -9.97 8.86 2.74
C PHE A 40 -9.80 10.35 2.40
N GLY A 41 -10.00 10.70 1.15
CA GLY A 41 -9.83 12.09 0.68
C GLY A 41 -10.82 13.06 1.29
N GLY A 42 -12.01 12.58 1.65
CA GLY A 42 -13.04 13.37 2.31
C GLY A 42 -12.84 13.54 3.82
N GLY A 43 -11.84 12.89 4.39
CA GLY A 43 -11.58 12.98 5.83
C GLY A 43 -12.53 12.15 6.68
N ASP A 44 -13.18 11.15 6.11
CA ASP A 44 -14.19 10.33 6.80
C ASP A 44 -13.59 9.16 7.57
N CYS A 45 -12.28 8.91 7.41
CA CYS A 45 -11.62 7.83 8.12
C CYS A 45 -11.34 8.23 9.58
N PRO A 46 -11.92 7.51 10.55
CA PRO A 46 -11.68 7.84 11.96
C PRO A 46 -10.22 7.60 12.33
N GLN A 47 -9.66 8.53 13.09
CA GLN A 47 -8.28 8.43 13.58
C GLN A 47 -8.31 8.19 15.09
N THR A 48 -7.50 7.25 15.57
CA THR A 48 -7.31 7.05 17.00
C THR A 48 -6.46 8.20 17.57
N GLU A 49 -6.45 8.34 18.90
CA GLU A 49 -5.58 9.32 19.55
C GLU A 49 -4.11 9.08 19.19
N GLU A 50 -3.71 7.82 19.14
CA GLU A 50 -2.35 7.42 18.78
C GLU A 50 -2.02 7.81 17.34
N GLU A 51 -2.95 7.58 16.40
CA GLU A 51 -2.77 7.94 15.00
C GLU A 51 -2.69 9.45 14.82
N GLN A 52 -3.55 10.19 15.49
CA GLN A 52 -3.53 11.65 15.46
C GLN A 52 -2.22 12.21 16.02
N LYS A 53 -1.77 11.65 17.14
CA LYS A 53 -0.50 12.04 17.75
C LYS A 53 0.67 11.77 16.82
N HIS A 54 0.65 10.61 16.17
CA HIS A 54 1.67 10.26 15.19
C HIS A 54 1.75 11.29 14.06
N TYR A 55 0.59 11.67 13.52
CA TYR A 55 0.50 12.68 12.48
C TYR A 55 1.06 14.02 12.97
N ASP A 56 0.66 14.45 14.17
CA ASP A 56 1.06 15.74 14.72
C ASP A 56 2.58 15.84 14.94
N GLU A 57 3.22 14.71 15.21
CA GLU A 57 4.66 14.63 15.45
C GLU A 57 5.49 14.50 14.16
N LEU A 58 4.85 14.34 13.00
CA LEU A 58 5.56 14.22 11.74
C LEU A 58 6.25 15.54 11.35
N PRO A 59 7.42 15.46 10.71
CA PRO A 59 8.05 16.67 10.16
C PRO A 59 7.19 17.22 9.01
N SER A 60 7.37 18.50 8.70
CA SER A 60 6.61 19.17 7.64
C SER A 60 6.81 18.54 6.26
N THR A 61 7.97 17.93 6.05
CA THR A 61 8.33 17.23 4.81
C THR A 61 8.95 15.89 5.17
N LEU A 62 8.56 14.82 4.49
CA LEU A 62 9.04 13.48 4.78
C LEU A 62 9.09 12.61 3.54
N LYS A 63 9.87 11.53 3.63
CA LYS A 63 9.90 10.51 2.59
C LYS A 63 8.92 9.40 2.90
N VAL A 64 8.22 8.95 1.89
CA VAL A 64 7.33 7.80 1.96
C VAL A 64 7.71 6.81 0.87
N TYR A 65 7.42 5.56 1.10
CA TYR A 65 7.84 4.45 0.24
C TYR A 65 6.64 3.57 -0.08
N ARG A 66 6.68 2.97 -1.25
CA ARG A 66 5.65 2.03 -1.67
C ARG A 66 6.29 0.83 -2.34
N GLY A 67 5.87 -0.38 -1.94
CA GLY A 67 6.29 -1.61 -2.58
C GLY A 67 5.21 -2.13 -3.52
N TYR A 68 5.60 -2.55 -4.72
CA TYR A 68 4.69 -3.16 -5.69
C TYR A 68 5.53 -4.03 -6.64
N ASN A 69 4.98 -4.44 -7.75
CA ASN A 69 5.72 -5.24 -8.72
C ASN A 69 5.44 -4.76 -10.14
N THR A 70 6.23 -5.26 -11.09
CA THR A 70 6.19 -4.81 -12.48
C THR A 70 4.89 -5.15 -13.20
N VAL A 71 4.02 -5.96 -12.63
CA VAL A 71 2.85 -6.49 -13.31
C VAL A 71 1.54 -5.96 -12.74
N SER A 72 1.36 -5.98 -11.43
CA SER A 72 0.04 -5.86 -10.82
C SER A 72 -0.27 -4.53 -10.15
N ARG A 73 0.68 -3.65 -9.97
CA ARG A 73 0.42 -2.40 -9.24
C ARG A 73 1.12 -1.22 -9.86
N SER A 74 0.50 -0.06 -9.71
CA SER A 74 1.02 1.22 -10.18
C SER A 74 1.25 2.18 -9.04
N LEU A 75 1.77 3.35 -9.35
CA LEU A 75 1.95 4.44 -8.40
C LEU A 75 0.63 5.07 -7.95
N ASP A 76 -0.48 4.72 -8.59
CA ASP A 76 -1.79 5.31 -8.29
C ASP A 76 -2.40 4.80 -6.98
N SER A 77 -1.78 3.82 -6.33
CA SER A 77 -2.30 3.30 -5.08
C SER A 77 -2.11 4.29 -3.94
N MET A 78 -3.07 4.29 -3.04
CA MET A 78 -3.14 5.21 -1.92
C MET A 78 -2.24 4.85 -0.75
N SER A 79 -1.74 3.61 -0.69
CA SER A 79 -1.01 3.10 0.48
C SER A 79 0.49 3.34 0.37
N TRP A 80 1.03 4.08 1.32
CA TRP A 80 2.45 4.40 1.42
C TRP A 80 2.93 4.15 2.86
N THR A 81 4.21 4.00 3.07
CA THR A 81 4.79 3.79 4.40
C THR A 81 6.01 4.68 4.60
N PRO A 82 6.28 5.17 5.82
CA PRO A 82 7.52 5.89 6.10
C PRO A 82 8.73 4.98 6.23
N CYS A 83 8.53 3.67 6.27
CA CYS A 83 9.58 2.69 6.51
C CYS A 83 9.96 1.99 5.21
N LYS A 84 11.16 2.28 4.69
CA LYS A 84 11.65 1.67 3.45
C LYS A 84 11.67 0.14 3.54
N GLN A 85 12.03 -0.39 4.69
CA GLN A 85 12.11 -1.84 4.89
C GLN A 85 10.73 -2.51 4.79
N GLU A 86 9.67 -1.86 5.28
CA GLU A 86 8.31 -2.37 5.13
C GLU A 86 7.88 -2.36 3.66
N ALA A 87 8.23 -1.31 2.92
CA ALA A 87 7.95 -1.24 1.49
C ALA A 87 8.69 -2.34 0.72
N GLU A 88 9.96 -2.59 1.08
CA GLU A 88 10.73 -3.68 0.48
C GLU A 88 10.09 -5.05 0.75
N GLY A 89 9.64 -5.28 1.98
CA GLY A 89 8.94 -6.50 2.34
C GLY A 89 7.64 -6.67 1.58
N PHE A 90 6.89 -5.60 1.42
CA PHE A 90 5.64 -5.62 0.64
C PHE A 90 5.90 -5.88 -0.85
N ALA A 91 6.94 -5.25 -1.40
CA ALA A 91 7.33 -5.47 -2.80
C ALA A 91 7.68 -6.93 -3.05
N TYR A 92 8.43 -7.54 -2.12
CA TYR A 92 8.77 -8.95 -2.18
C TYR A 92 7.52 -9.84 -2.17
N ARG A 93 6.63 -9.63 -1.19
CA ARG A 93 5.42 -10.44 -1.06
C ARG A 93 4.49 -10.28 -2.26
N SER A 94 4.35 -9.04 -2.76
CA SER A 94 3.54 -8.73 -3.93
C SER A 94 4.04 -9.45 -5.17
N ALA A 95 5.35 -9.42 -5.40
CA ALA A 95 5.96 -10.09 -6.55
C ALA A 95 5.86 -11.61 -6.42
N LEU A 96 6.07 -12.14 -5.23
CA LEU A 96 5.95 -13.57 -4.98
C LEU A 96 4.52 -14.06 -5.19
N TYR A 97 3.55 -13.32 -4.68
CA TYR A 97 2.13 -13.63 -4.88
C TYR A 97 1.77 -13.67 -6.37
N GLU A 98 2.21 -12.66 -7.12
CA GLU A 98 1.94 -12.58 -8.56
C GLU A 98 2.54 -13.76 -9.30
N GLU A 99 3.78 -14.14 -8.98
CA GLU A 99 4.47 -15.26 -9.61
C GLU A 99 3.78 -16.58 -9.32
N VAL A 100 3.37 -16.80 -8.07
CA VAL A 100 2.64 -18.01 -7.68
C VAL A 100 1.28 -18.08 -8.36
N SER A 101 0.55 -16.96 -8.40
CA SER A 101 -0.74 -16.88 -9.08
C SER A 101 -0.64 -17.24 -10.56
N ARG A 102 0.41 -16.79 -11.22
CA ARG A 102 0.64 -17.10 -12.63
C ARG A 102 0.88 -18.58 -12.90
N LYS A 103 1.65 -19.20 -12.03
CA LYS A 103 1.96 -20.64 -12.14
C LYS A 103 0.71 -21.49 -11.97
N HIS A 104 -0.22 -21.07 -11.13
CA HIS A 104 -1.42 -21.84 -10.80
C HIS A 104 -2.68 -21.34 -11.52
N GLY A 105 -2.68 -20.10 -12.01
CA GLY A 105 -3.85 -19.48 -12.63
C GLY A 105 -3.98 -19.68 -14.12
N GLY A 106 -3.04 -20.35 -14.76
CA GLY A 106 -3.12 -20.67 -16.17
C GLY A 106 -2.86 -19.52 -17.15
N ASN A 107 -2.37 -18.38 -16.69
CA ASN A 107 -1.97 -17.31 -17.60
C ASN A 107 -0.45 -17.40 -17.81
N PRO A 108 -0.02 -17.90 -18.99
CA PRO A 108 1.40 -18.13 -19.25
C PRO A 108 2.15 -16.88 -19.69
N ASN A 109 1.80 -15.71 -19.16
CA ASN A 109 2.57 -14.52 -19.47
C ASN A 109 4.01 -14.76 -19.02
N THR A 110 4.94 -14.64 -19.95
CA THR A 110 6.34 -14.93 -19.76
C THR A 110 7.12 -13.76 -19.17
N ASP A 111 6.45 -12.62 -18.94
CA ASP A 111 7.12 -11.46 -18.37
C ASP A 111 7.57 -11.76 -16.94
N LYS A 112 8.81 -11.44 -16.68
CA LYS A 112 9.38 -11.62 -15.35
C LYS A 112 8.77 -10.64 -14.37
N VAL A 113 8.34 -11.15 -13.23
CA VAL A 113 7.83 -10.30 -12.15
C VAL A 113 9.00 -9.82 -11.30
N THR A 114 9.16 -8.52 -11.21
CA THR A 114 10.24 -7.90 -10.42
C THR A 114 9.64 -7.00 -9.33
N PRO A 115 10.11 -7.10 -8.07
CA PRO A 115 9.70 -6.17 -7.04
C PRO A 115 10.15 -4.74 -7.36
N ILE A 116 9.31 -3.77 -7.01
CA ILE A 116 9.60 -2.35 -7.21
C ILE A 116 9.40 -1.62 -5.89
N VAL A 117 10.31 -0.71 -5.58
CA VAL A 117 10.15 0.23 -4.47
C VAL A 117 10.14 1.65 -5.04
N ALA A 118 9.06 2.36 -4.79
CA ALA A 118 8.94 3.78 -5.14
C ALA A 118 9.20 4.61 -3.90
N THR A 119 9.92 5.71 -4.05
CA THR A 119 10.21 6.67 -2.99
C THR A 119 9.72 8.03 -3.41
N MET A 120 9.01 8.70 -2.51
CA MET A 120 8.48 10.04 -2.78
C MET A 120 8.70 10.93 -1.57
N THR A 121 9.10 12.18 -1.80
CA THR A 121 9.19 13.19 -0.75
C THR A 121 7.92 14.05 -0.81
N ILE A 122 7.19 14.14 0.29
CA ILE A 122 5.90 14.85 0.35
C ILE A 122 5.84 15.81 1.53
N GLY A 123 4.91 16.77 1.46
CA GLY A 123 4.51 17.53 2.63
C GLY A 123 3.53 16.70 3.46
N LYS A 124 3.59 16.84 4.79
CA LYS A 124 2.70 16.05 5.65
C LYS A 124 1.21 16.35 5.40
N GLY A 125 0.89 17.54 4.91
CA GLY A 125 -0.49 17.90 4.54
C GLY A 125 -1.06 17.09 3.39
N ASN A 126 -0.24 16.34 2.66
CA ASN A 126 -0.70 15.45 1.60
C ASN A 126 -1.17 14.09 2.12
N ILE A 127 -0.94 13.81 3.40
CA ILE A 127 -1.38 12.56 4.02
C ILE A 127 -2.82 12.73 4.48
N ASP A 128 -3.71 11.89 3.98
CA ASP A 128 -5.14 11.97 4.30
C ASP A 128 -5.51 11.17 5.55
N SER A 129 -4.80 10.08 5.82
CA SER A 129 -5.03 9.25 7.00
C SER A 129 -3.76 8.52 7.41
N ILE A 130 -3.64 8.28 8.71
CA ILE A 130 -2.58 7.44 9.29
C ILE A 130 -3.24 6.16 9.80
N LEU A 131 -2.67 5.01 9.43
CA LEU A 131 -3.13 3.71 9.91
C LEU A 131 -1.96 3.04 10.64
N LEU A 132 -2.14 2.77 11.93
CA LEU A 132 -1.11 2.16 12.79
C LEU A 132 -1.50 0.74 13.19
N GLY A 133 -1.92 -0.07 12.23
CA GLY A 133 -2.25 -1.47 12.46
C GLY A 133 -1.01 -2.36 12.48
N ARG A 134 -0.95 -3.33 11.56
CA ARG A 134 0.21 -4.22 11.42
C ARG A 134 1.47 -3.47 11.03
N GLU A 135 1.32 -2.47 10.17
CA GLU A 135 2.41 -1.69 9.60
C GLU A 135 2.01 -0.22 9.69
N LYS A 136 2.97 0.66 9.63
CA LYS A 136 2.67 2.09 9.53
C LYS A 136 2.29 2.38 8.09
N GLU A 137 1.05 2.79 7.91
CA GLU A 137 0.51 3.06 6.59
C GLU A 137 0.02 4.50 6.53
N TYR A 138 0.52 5.24 5.55
CA TYR A 138 0.10 6.63 5.30
C TYR A 138 -0.72 6.62 4.02
N ILE A 139 -1.96 7.08 4.12
CA ILE A 139 -2.88 7.09 2.98
C ILE A 139 -2.80 8.43 2.27
N ILE A 140 -2.54 8.36 0.98
CA ILE A 140 -2.57 9.51 0.08
C ILE A 140 -3.64 9.20 -0.96
N ALA A 141 -4.81 9.82 -0.83
CA ALA A 141 -5.99 9.46 -1.61
C ALA A 141 -5.81 9.72 -3.12
N CYS A 142 -5.08 10.76 -3.47
CA CYS A 142 -4.85 11.13 -4.86
C CYS A 142 -3.36 11.39 -5.12
N PRO A 143 -2.52 10.33 -5.14
CA PRO A 143 -1.08 10.52 -5.33
C PRO A 143 -0.73 11.07 -6.71
N ASP A 144 -1.56 10.84 -7.69
CA ASP A 144 -1.37 11.27 -9.07
C ASP A 144 -1.45 12.78 -9.28
N ILE A 145 -2.06 13.52 -8.34
CA ILE A 145 -2.16 14.99 -8.44
C ILE A 145 -1.03 15.73 -7.71
N LEU A 146 -0.12 15.01 -7.09
CA LEU A 146 1.00 15.63 -6.38
C LEU A 146 2.10 16.02 -7.36
N ASP A 147 2.68 17.20 -7.16
CA ASP A 147 3.80 17.71 -7.97
C ASP A 147 5.15 17.10 -7.56
N TYR A 148 5.15 15.84 -7.18
CA TYR A 148 6.36 15.14 -6.75
C TYR A 148 6.70 14.03 -7.72
N GLU A 149 7.97 14.00 -8.16
CA GLU A 149 8.45 12.91 -9.00
C GLU A 149 8.96 11.78 -8.11
N PRO A 150 8.31 10.60 -8.13
CA PRO A 150 8.80 9.48 -7.36
C PRO A 150 10.06 8.88 -7.98
N LEU A 151 10.98 8.43 -7.13
CA LEU A 151 12.09 7.60 -7.53
C LEU A 151 11.60 6.16 -7.58
N ILE A 152 11.72 5.52 -8.73
CA ILE A 152 11.25 4.15 -8.94
C ILE A 152 12.44 3.24 -9.12
N GLU A 153 12.58 2.25 -8.24
CA GLU A 153 13.70 1.31 -8.27
C GLU A 153 13.19 -0.12 -8.44
N GLU A 154 13.64 -0.79 -9.50
CA GLU A 154 13.44 -2.23 -9.61
C GLU A 154 14.43 -2.92 -8.67
N ARG A 155 13.93 -3.86 -7.89
CA ARG A 155 14.68 -4.52 -6.81
C ARG A 155 14.68 -6.03 -6.98
N PRO A 156 15.36 -6.55 -8.03
CA PRO A 156 15.45 -8.01 -8.23
C PRO A 156 16.19 -8.70 -7.08
N ASP A 157 17.00 -7.97 -6.33
CA ASP A 157 17.71 -8.48 -5.15
C ASP A 157 16.74 -8.94 -4.04
N LEU A 158 15.48 -8.48 -4.07
CA LEU A 158 14.49 -8.89 -3.08
C LEU A 158 13.89 -10.27 -3.36
N LEU A 159 14.22 -10.89 -4.47
CA LEU A 159 13.78 -12.24 -4.82
C LEU A 159 14.98 -13.18 -4.87
N PRO A 160 15.55 -13.56 -3.72
CA PRO A 160 16.78 -14.36 -3.71
C PRO A 160 16.64 -15.74 -4.37
N PHE A 161 15.46 -16.34 -4.33
CA PHE A 161 15.25 -17.64 -4.97
C PHE A 161 15.32 -17.56 -6.51
N GLN A 162 15.08 -16.39 -7.10
CA GLN A 162 15.27 -16.23 -8.55
C GLN A 162 16.73 -16.23 -8.94
N LYS A 163 17.62 -15.80 -8.04
CA LYS A 163 19.06 -15.88 -8.27
C LYS A 163 19.53 -17.34 -8.22
N GLU A 164 19.02 -18.12 -7.30
CA GLU A 164 19.32 -19.54 -7.17
C GLU A 164 18.86 -20.32 -8.39
N ALA A 165 17.68 -19.99 -8.91
CA ALA A 165 17.12 -20.64 -10.10
C ALA A 165 17.92 -20.37 -11.37
N LYS A 166 18.80 -19.39 -11.38
CA LYS A 166 19.64 -19.04 -12.53
C LYS A 166 21.02 -19.70 -12.50
N GLU A 167 21.36 -20.31 -11.42
CA GLU A 167 22.60 -21.07 -11.28
C GLU A 167 22.37 -22.53 -11.70
#